data_f09f237ad6e03f54291735a330d4219a
#
_entry.id   f09f237ad6e03f54291735a330d4219a
#
_cell.length_a   1.000
_cell.length_b   1.000
_cell.length_c   1.000
_cell.angle_alpha   90.00
_cell.angle_beta   90.00
_cell.angle_gamma   90.00
#
_symmetry.space_group_name_H-M   'P 1'
#
loop_
_entity.id
_entity.type
_entity.pdbx_description
1 polymer ?
#
loop_
_entity_poly.entity_id
_entity_poly.type
_entity_poly.pdbx_seq_one_letter_code
_entity_poly.pdbx_strand_id
1 'polypeptide(L)'
;GANAFESHDMVLLDDSGPCLFLAFMLSKPWLDARSQALGRNFRFPSPRIPIHPALRQACWRVLDLILALDTPRAAVDEEVGLLLEAAIQASTEQVDVPPPATFGPTLDHRLRKAIGHMRAHVAEKTTVDDIAAKVGLSRAHFFALFRDQLNATPQVFWSAVRVEEAMRRVSEGLPLTDVALDLGFSAPGNFSRFFKEHTGVSPSIFRRAVRAPLPNT
;
A
#
# COMPACT_ATOMS: atom_id res chain seq x y z
N GLY A 1 -10.20 4.69 2.27
CA GLY A 1 -9.05 4.15 2.98
C GLY A 1 -9.03 2.64 2.94
N ALA A 2 -7.88 2.05 3.03
CA ALA A 2 -7.72 0.60 3.10
C ALA A 2 -6.84 0.25 4.30
N ASN A 3 -7.28 -0.73 5.09
CA ASN A 3 -6.46 -1.28 6.17
C ASN A 3 -5.45 -2.29 5.59
N ALA A 4 -4.47 -2.68 6.40
CA ALA A 4 -3.56 -3.75 6.02
C ALA A 4 -4.36 -5.02 5.65
N PHE A 5 -4.01 -5.63 4.51
CA PHE A 5 -4.65 -6.83 3.95
C PHE A 5 -6.07 -6.65 3.37
N GLU A 6 -6.58 -5.42 3.28
CA GLU A 6 -7.81 -5.15 2.56
C GLU A 6 -7.52 -4.88 1.08
N SER A 7 -8.32 -5.47 0.20
CA SER A 7 -8.32 -5.12 -1.22
C SER A 7 -8.92 -3.73 -1.41
N HIS A 8 -8.36 -2.95 -2.29
CA HIS A 8 -8.90 -1.65 -2.65
C HIS A 8 -8.75 -1.42 -4.15
N ASP A 9 -9.80 -0.91 -4.73
CA ASP A 9 -9.86 -0.48 -6.12
C ASP A 9 -10.11 1.02 -6.19
N MET A 10 -9.61 1.62 -7.25
CA MET A 10 -9.90 2.99 -7.59
C MET A 10 -10.65 3.02 -8.91
N VAL A 11 -11.89 3.48 -8.86
CA VAL A 11 -12.74 3.63 -10.05
C VAL A 11 -13.03 5.11 -10.25
N LEU A 12 -12.67 5.63 -11.43
CA LEU A 12 -13.11 6.94 -11.88
C LEU A 12 -14.58 6.80 -12.31
N LEU A 13 -15.45 7.57 -11.67
CA LEU A 13 -16.89 7.50 -11.95
C LEU A 13 -17.30 8.34 -13.15
N ASP A 14 -16.43 9.21 -13.63
CA ASP A 14 -16.63 10.00 -14.84
C ASP A 14 -15.32 10.18 -15.62
N ASP A 15 -15.43 10.60 -16.87
CA ASP A 15 -14.31 10.85 -17.79
C ASP A 15 -13.92 12.35 -17.76
N SER A 16 -13.94 12.97 -16.60
CA SER A 16 -13.76 14.42 -16.43
C SER A 16 -12.33 14.93 -16.65
N GLY A 17 -11.42 14.09 -17.13
CA GLY A 17 -10.06 14.48 -17.49
C GLY A 17 -8.97 13.95 -16.54
N PRO A 18 -7.75 14.50 -16.60
CA PRO A 18 -6.63 14.01 -15.81
C PRO A 18 -6.88 14.17 -14.31
N CYS A 19 -6.69 13.08 -13.56
CA CYS A 19 -6.82 13.06 -12.12
C CYS A 19 -5.44 13.02 -11.45
N LEU A 20 -5.29 13.79 -10.37
CA LEU A 20 -4.13 13.72 -9.49
C LEU A 20 -4.48 12.85 -8.28
N PHE A 21 -3.67 11.82 -8.05
CA PHE A 21 -3.82 10.96 -6.89
C PHE A 21 -2.72 11.22 -5.88
N LEU A 22 -3.11 11.33 -4.62
CA LEU A 22 -2.20 11.39 -3.50
C LEU A 22 -2.29 10.05 -2.74
N ALA A 23 -1.28 9.21 -2.89
CA ALA A 23 -1.22 7.90 -2.25
C ALA A 23 -0.19 7.91 -1.13
N PHE A 24 -0.59 7.51 0.07
CA PHE A 24 0.30 7.36 1.23
C PHE A 24 0.56 5.89 1.49
N MET A 25 1.84 5.52 1.48
CA MET A 25 2.30 4.22 1.96
C MET A 25 2.90 4.39 3.35
N LEU A 26 2.14 4.01 4.37
CA LEU A 26 2.53 4.17 5.76
C LEU A 26 3.24 2.93 6.26
N SER A 27 4.45 3.10 6.77
CA SER A 27 5.19 1.99 7.35
C SER A 27 4.58 1.56 8.69
N LYS A 28 4.65 0.27 9.00
CA LYS A 28 4.16 -0.25 10.29
C LYS A 28 4.83 0.44 11.49
N PRO A 29 6.17 0.66 11.53
CA PRO A 29 6.80 1.39 12.63
C PRO A 29 6.25 2.80 12.83
N TRP A 30 5.96 3.52 11.74
CA TRP A 30 5.36 4.86 11.81
C TRP A 30 3.94 4.81 12.39
N LEU A 31 3.11 3.86 11.93
CA LEU A 31 1.76 3.67 12.46
C LEU A 31 1.76 3.26 13.94
N ASP A 32 2.65 2.37 14.33
CA ASP A 32 2.78 1.92 15.72
C ASP A 32 3.19 3.09 16.63
N ALA A 33 4.20 3.87 16.24
CA ALA A 33 4.65 5.04 16.99
C ALA A 33 3.53 6.10 17.13
N ARG A 34 2.80 6.37 16.06
CA ARG A 34 1.69 7.32 16.08
C ARG A 34 0.50 6.82 16.92
N SER A 35 0.18 5.52 16.81
CA SER A 35 -0.85 4.87 17.63
C SER A 35 -0.53 4.96 19.11
N GLN A 36 0.74 4.74 19.48
CA GLN A 36 1.22 4.84 20.85
C GLN A 36 1.12 6.29 21.37
N ALA A 37 1.54 7.26 20.58
CA ALA A 37 1.48 8.68 20.93
C ALA A 37 0.05 9.17 21.17
N LEU A 38 -0.91 8.64 20.44
CA LEU A 38 -2.32 9.04 20.49
C LEU A 38 -3.19 8.13 21.37
N GLY A 39 -2.64 7.03 21.89
CA GLY A 39 -3.37 6.07 22.72
C GLY A 39 -4.50 5.34 21.98
N ARG A 40 -4.46 5.29 20.64
CA ARG A 40 -5.48 4.63 19.82
C ARG A 40 -4.91 3.99 18.57
N ASN A 41 -5.57 2.94 18.09
CA ASN A 41 -5.17 2.28 16.85
C ASN A 41 -5.67 3.05 15.61
N PHE A 42 -4.79 3.19 14.62
CA PHE A 42 -5.14 3.67 13.29
C PHE A 42 -5.75 2.53 12.47
N ARG A 43 -7.07 2.50 12.42
CA ARG A 43 -7.84 1.58 11.60
C ARG A 43 -9.04 2.31 11.03
N PHE A 44 -9.31 2.10 9.75
CA PHE A 44 -10.51 2.60 9.10
C PHE A 44 -11.70 1.67 9.43
N PRO A 45 -12.73 2.15 10.10
CA PRO A 45 -13.96 1.37 10.35
C PRO A 45 -14.70 1.05 9.05
N SER A 46 -14.58 1.92 8.05
CA SER A 46 -15.16 1.74 6.72
C SER A 46 -14.12 2.05 5.64
N PRO A 47 -14.09 1.30 4.52
CA PRO A 47 -13.27 1.63 3.37
C PRO A 47 -13.75 2.90 2.65
N ARG A 48 -14.99 3.31 2.86
CA ARG A 48 -15.56 4.54 2.32
C ARG A 48 -15.33 5.69 3.29
N ILE A 49 -14.71 6.74 2.78
CA ILE A 49 -14.44 7.95 3.52
C ILE A 49 -15.17 9.09 2.82
N PRO A 50 -16.23 9.65 3.43
CA PRO A 50 -16.89 10.82 2.89
C PRO A 50 -15.91 12.00 2.85
N ILE A 51 -15.79 12.64 1.69
CA ILE A 51 -14.88 13.79 1.54
C ILE A 51 -15.61 15.07 1.96
N HIS A 52 -15.57 15.34 3.26
CA HIS A 52 -16.04 16.59 3.82
C HIS A 52 -15.08 17.75 3.50
N PRO A 53 -15.53 19.01 3.57
CA PRO A 53 -14.67 20.16 3.34
C PRO A 53 -13.38 20.15 4.17
N ALA A 54 -13.47 19.76 5.44
CA ALA A 54 -12.31 19.67 6.34
C ALA A 54 -11.28 18.63 5.87
N LEU A 55 -11.74 17.45 5.45
CA LEU A 55 -10.85 16.41 4.92
C LEU A 55 -10.20 16.85 3.61
N ARG A 56 -10.97 17.48 2.72
CA ARG A 56 -10.45 18.05 1.48
C ARG A 56 -9.37 19.09 1.75
N GLN A 57 -9.60 19.98 2.73
CA GLN A 57 -8.63 20.99 3.12
C GLN A 57 -7.35 20.37 3.70
N ALA A 58 -7.48 19.31 4.49
CA ALA A 58 -6.31 18.56 4.98
C ALA A 58 -5.49 17.94 3.83
N CYS A 59 -6.15 17.35 2.82
CA CYS A 59 -5.47 16.87 1.62
C CYS A 59 -4.69 17.98 0.90
N TRP A 60 -5.29 19.17 0.74
CA TRP A 60 -4.60 20.30 0.12
C TRP A 60 -3.40 20.77 0.94
N ARG A 61 -3.51 20.86 2.27
CA ARG A 61 -2.38 21.24 3.13
C ARG A 61 -1.21 20.26 2.97
N VAL A 62 -1.47 18.95 2.98
CA VAL A 62 -0.42 17.95 2.75
C VAL A 62 0.19 18.10 1.36
N LEU A 63 -0.63 18.34 0.33
CA LEU A 63 -0.14 18.55 -1.04
C LEU A 63 0.75 19.79 -1.13
N ASP A 64 0.32 20.91 -0.54
CA ASP A 64 1.09 22.16 -0.50
C ASP A 64 2.45 21.96 0.18
N LEU A 65 2.47 21.23 1.31
CA LEU A 65 3.71 20.90 2.02
C LEU A 65 4.66 20.00 1.19
N ILE A 66 4.10 19.02 0.46
CA ILE A 66 4.90 18.14 -0.40
C ILE A 66 5.47 18.88 -1.61
N LEU A 67 4.71 19.85 -2.16
CA LEU A 67 5.14 20.63 -3.31
C LEU A 67 6.10 21.78 -2.94
N ALA A 68 6.12 22.20 -1.69
CA ALA A 68 7.06 23.19 -1.20
C ALA A 68 8.48 22.58 -1.09
N LEU A 69 9.47 23.24 -1.71
CA LEU A 69 10.82 22.69 -1.85
C LEU A 69 11.59 22.57 -0.53
N ASP A 70 11.22 23.35 0.49
CA ASP A 70 11.96 23.47 1.75
C ASP A 70 11.16 23.02 2.98
N THR A 71 10.15 22.18 2.79
CA THR A 71 9.31 21.73 3.92
C THR A 71 10.03 20.68 4.77
N PRO A 72 10.20 20.90 6.08
CA PRO A 72 10.74 19.90 6.98
C PRO A 72 9.89 18.62 6.97
N ARG A 73 10.54 17.46 6.92
CA ARG A 73 9.84 16.17 6.93
C ARG A 73 8.90 16.01 8.14
N ALA A 74 9.32 16.52 9.30
CA ALA A 74 8.51 16.50 10.50
C ALA A 74 7.16 17.20 10.32
N ALA A 75 7.11 18.32 9.59
CA ALA A 75 5.86 19.01 9.29
C ALA A 75 4.97 18.20 8.34
N VAL A 76 5.55 17.51 7.36
CA VAL A 76 4.81 16.60 6.48
C VAL A 76 4.28 15.41 7.28
N ASP A 77 5.10 14.78 8.13
CA ASP A 77 4.69 13.65 8.97
C ASP A 77 3.56 14.03 9.94
N GLU A 78 3.60 15.23 10.49
CA GLU A 78 2.55 15.75 11.35
C GLU A 78 1.24 15.97 10.59
N GLU A 79 1.28 16.66 9.45
CA GLU A 79 0.09 16.93 8.65
C GLU A 79 -0.52 15.65 8.05
N VAL A 80 0.32 14.68 7.65
CA VAL A 80 -0.15 13.33 7.26
C VAL A 80 -0.85 12.65 8.43
N GLY A 81 -0.33 12.79 9.65
CA GLY A 81 -0.98 12.28 10.86
C GLY A 81 -2.38 12.90 11.07
N LEU A 82 -2.49 14.22 10.95
CA LEU A 82 -3.76 14.94 11.06
C LEU A 82 -4.74 14.54 9.94
N LEU A 83 -4.25 14.39 8.72
CA LEU A 83 -5.06 13.89 7.60
C LEU A 83 -5.63 12.50 7.88
N LEU A 84 -4.81 11.59 8.39
CA LEU A 84 -5.26 10.24 8.75
C LEU A 84 -6.30 10.25 9.87
N GLU A 85 -6.10 11.07 10.87
CA GLU A 85 -7.07 11.23 11.95
C GLU A 85 -8.41 11.75 11.43
N ALA A 86 -8.39 12.77 10.58
CA ALA A 86 -9.57 13.30 9.93
C ALA A 86 -10.26 12.27 9.03
N ALA A 87 -9.49 11.47 8.29
CA ALA A 87 -10.01 10.42 7.44
C ALA A 87 -10.65 9.27 8.24
N ILE A 88 -10.04 8.86 9.36
CA ILE A 88 -10.61 7.86 10.27
C ILE A 88 -11.90 8.40 10.89
N GLN A 89 -11.90 9.64 11.35
CA GLN A 89 -13.08 10.28 11.89
C GLN A 89 -14.22 10.30 10.87
N ALA A 90 -13.94 10.75 9.65
CA ALA A 90 -14.92 10.78 8.57
C ALA A 90 -15.44 9.38 8.20
N SER A 91 -14.61 8.33 8.35
CA SER A 91 -15.03 6.95 8.09
C SER A 91 -15.92 6.35 9.18
N THR A 92 -16.00 6.99 10.36
CA THR A 92 -16.93 6.62 11.45
C THR A 92 -18.28 7.33 11.34
N GLU A 93 -18.34 8.45 10.64
CA GLU A 93 -19.59 9.16 10.42
C GLU A 93 -20.48 8.32 9.51
N GLN A 94 -21.62 7.87 10.04
CA GLN A 94 -22.61 7.14 9.27
C GLN A 94 -23.19 8.09 8.21
N VAL A 95 -22.74 7.96 7.00
CA VAL A 95 -23.55 8.36 5.86
C VAL A 95 -24.65 7.30 5.78
N ASP A 96 -25.93 7.73 5.72
CA ASP A 96 -27.08 6.88 5.46
C ASP A 96 -27.04 6.30 4.03
N VAL A 97 -25.93 5.68 3.71
CA VAL A 97 -25.77 4.82 2.55
C VAL A 97 -25.97 3.41 3.10
N PRO A 98 -26.94 2.64 2.59
CA PRO A 98 -27.12 1.28 3.03
C PRO A 98 -25.76 0.61 3.05
N PRO A 99 -25.43 -0.11 4.14
CA PRO A 99 -24.15 -0.78 4.22
C PRO A 99 -23.97 -1.55 2.93
N PRO A 100 -22.78 -1.50 2.29
CA PRO A 100 -22.50 -2.42 1.21
C PRO A 100 -22.88 -3.79 1.76
N ALA A 101 -23.75 -4.49 1.02
CA ALA A 101 -24.25 -5.78 1.44
C ALA A 101 -23.12 -6.53 2.13
N THR A 102 -23.30 -6.75 3.41
CA THR A 102 -22.45 -7.50 4.34
C THR A 102 -21.02 -7.67 3.87
N PHE A 103 -20.05 -7.23 4.71
CA PHE A 103 -18.63 -7.59 4.56
C PHE A 103 -18.52 -8.81 3.68
N GLY A 104 -17.92 -8.63 2.50
CA GLY A 104 -17.84 -9.69 1.51
C GLY A 104 -17.38 -10.98 2.16
N PRO A 105 -17.75 -12.12 1.66
CA PRO A 105 -17.63 -13.41 2.35
C PRO A 105 -16.28 -13.46 3.05
N THR A 106 -16.29 -13.80 4.33
CA THR A 106 -15.07 -13.91 5.16
C THR A 106 -14.01 -14.57 4.31
N LEU A 107 -12.89 -13.89 4.10
CA LEU A 107 -11.83 -14.33 3.20
C LEU A 107 -11.59 -15.84 3.40
N ASP A 108 -11.73 -16.63 2.36
CA ASP A 108 -11.54 -18.08 2.41
C ASP A 108 -10.24 -18.37 3.17
N HIS A 109 -10.29 -19.32 4.11
CA HIS A 109 -9.15 -19.63 4.96
C HIS A 109 -7.91 -20.05 4.15
N ARG A 110 -8.11 -20.71 2.99
CA ARG A 110 -7.03 -21.11 2.08
C ARG A 110 -6.40 -19.88 1.41
N LEU A 111 -7.25 -18.92 1.00
CA LEU A 111 -6.78 -17.67 0.43
C LEU A 111 -6.00 -16.85 1.47
N ARG A 112 -6.50 -16.78 2.71
CA ARG A 112 -5.78 -16.13 3.82
C ARG A 112 -4.43 -16.79 4.09
N LYS A 113 -4.38 -18.12 4.07
CA LYS A 113 -3.14 -18.89 4.23
C LYS A 113 -2.16 -18.63 3.08
N ALA A 114 -2.67 -18.57 1.84
CA ALA A 114 -1.87 -18.25 0.66
C ALA A 114 -1.27 -16.84 0.73
N ILE A 115 -2.06 -15.84 1.10
CA ILE A 115 -1.61 -14.45 1.31
C ILE A 115 -0.52 -14.39 2.39
N GLY A 116 -0.74 -15.05 3.51
CA GLY A 116 0.26 -15.16 4.57
C GLY A 116 1.56 -15.80 4.09
N HIS A 117 1.46 -16.85 3.27
CA HIS A 117 2.62 -17.51 2.68
C HIS A 117 3.35 -16.60 1.68
N MET A 118 2.64 -15.92 0.78
CA MET A 118 3.21 -14.95 -0.15
C MET A 118 4.02 -13.88 0.60
N ARG A 119 3.47 -13.31 1.66
CA ARG A 119 4.15 -12.26 2.45
C ARG A 119 5.38 -12.78 3.20
N ALA A 120 5.27 -13.96 3.80
CA ALA A 120 6.37 -14.55 4.57
C ALA A 120 7.56 -15.00 3.68
N HIS A 121 7.28 -15.36 2.42
CA HIS A 121 8.26 -15.98 1.52
C HIS A 121 8.48 -15.16 0.25
N VAL A 122 8.35 -13.83 0.36
CA VAL A 122 8.46 -12.89 -0.77
C VAL A 122 9.82 -12.95 -1.48
N ALA A 123 10.86 -13.35 -0.76
CA ALA A 123 12.23 -13.50 -1.26
C ALA A 123 12.50 -14.86 -1.91
N GLU A 124 11.62 -15.84 -1.75
CA GLU A 124 11.82 -17.17 -2.27
C GLU A 124 11.40 -17.27 -3.75
N LYS A 125 12.08 -18.15 -4.48
CA LYS A 125 11.70 -18.51 -5.86
C LYS A 125 10.49 -19.45 -5.86
N THR A 126 9.36 -18.92 -5.44
CA THR A 126 8.09 -19.64 -5.36
C THR A 126 7.20 -19.21 -6.52
N THR A 127 6.55 -20.14 -7.17
CA THR A 127 5.58 -19.84 -8.22
C THR A 127 4.17 -19.74 -7.65
N VAL A 128 3.28 -19.09 -8.39
CA VAL A 128 1.85 -19.03 -8.03
C VAL A 128 1.24 -20.43 -7.94
N ASP A 129 1.71 -21.36 -8.75
CA ASP A 129 1.26 -22.74 -8.78
C ASP A 129 1.70 -23.51 -7.52
N ASP A 130 2.93 -23.27 -7.05
CA ASP A 130 3.42 -23.85 -5.79
C ASP A 130 2.60 -23.35 -4.61
N ILE A 131 2.23 -22.07 -4.61
CA ILE A 131 1.41 -21.47 -3.57
C ILE A 131 -0.01 -22.07 -3.59
N ALA A 132 -0.61 -22.22 -4.78
CA ALA A 132 -1.92 -22.87 -4.93
C ALA A 132 -1.91 -24.31 -4.40
N ALA A 133 -0.91 -25.08 -4.79
CA ALA A 133 -0.72 -26.46 -4.33
C ALA A 133 -0.56 -26.55 -2.81
N LYS A 134 0.21 -25.61 -2.21
CA LYS A 134 0.48 -25.57 -0.76
C LYS A 134 -0.79 -25.31 0.08
N VAL A 135 -1.80 -24.66 -0.52
CA VAL A 135 -3.11 -24.45 0.13
C VAL A 135 -4.19 -25.42 -0.34
N GLY A 136 -3.81 -26.45 -1.10
CA GLY A 136 -4.72 -27.51 -1.56
C GLY A 136 -5.71 -27.07 -2.64
N LEU A 137 -5.32 -26.10 -3.47
CA LEU A 137 -6.13 -25.60 -4.58
C LEU A 137 -5.50 -25.93 -5.93
N SER A 138 -6.34 -26.26 -6.91
CA SER A 138 -5.92 -26.26 -8.30
C SER A 138 -5.65 -24.82 -8.76
N ARG A 139 -4.79 -24.65 -9.76
CA ARG A 139 -4.51 -23.33 -10.36
C ARG A 139 -5.80 -22.57 -10.73
N ALA A 140 -6.71 -23.22 -11.42
CA ALA A 140 -7.96 -22.60 -11.86
C ALA A 140 -8.81 -22.11 -10.67
N HIS A 141 -8.96 -22.93 -9.64
CA HIS A 141 -9.70 -22.57 -8.44
C HIS A 141 -9.01 -21.44 -7.66
N PHE A 142 -7.68 -21.46 -7.58
CA PHE A 142 -6.90 -20.42 -6.93
C PHE A 142 -7.08 -19.06 -7.60
N PHE A 143 -7.02 -19.03 -8.94
CA PHE A 143 -7.26 -17.80 -9.72
C PHE A 143 -8.70 -17.30 -9.58
N ALA A 144 -9.67 -18.21 -9.62
CA ALA A 144 -11.08 -17.85 -9.43
C ALA A 144 -11.31 -17.23 -8.05
N LEU A 145 -10.76 -17.85 -7.00
CA LEU A 145 -10.89 -17.39 -5.62
C LEU A 145 -10.24 -16.02 -5.40
N PHE A 146 -9.06 -15.80 -5.97
CA PHE A 146 -8.40 -14.47 -5.93
C PHE A 146 -9.25 -13.41 -6.60
N ARG A 147 -9.79 -13.70 -7.80
CA ARG A 147 -10.61 -12.75 -8.55
C ARG A 147 -11.92 -12.44 -7.83
N ASP A 148 -12.56 -13.47 -7.28
CA ASP A 148 -13.84 -13.36 -6.58
C ASP A 148 -13.71 -12.55 -5.27
N GLN A 149 -12.66 -12.81 -4.49
CA GLN A 149 -12.55 -12.22 -3.14
C GLN A 149 -11.65 -11.01 -3.06
N LEU A 150 -10.68 -10.85 -3.97
CA LEU A 150 -9.72 -9.75 -3.96
C LEU A 150 -9.78 -8.89 -5.23
N ASN A 151 -10.67 -9.19 -6.16
CA ASN A 151 -10.77 -8.53 -7.45
C ASN A 151 -9.42 -8.37 -8.19
N ALA A 152 -8.50 -9.30 -7.95
CA ALA A 152 -7.15 -9.29 -8.48
C ALA A 152 -6.73 -10.68 -8.93
N THR A 153 -5.71 -10.79 -9.77
CA THR A 153 -5.09 -12.09 -10.03
C THR A 153 -4.00 -12.37 -8.99
N PRO A 154 -3.67 -13.66 -8.72
CA PRO A 154 -2.57 -14.01 -7.83
C PRO A 154 -1.24 -13.37 -8.23
N GLN A 155 -0.96 -13.22 -9.55
CA GLN A 155 0.25 -12.57 -10.03
C GLN A 155 0.29 -11.08 -9.70
N VAL A 156 -0.82 -10.36 -9.91
CA VAL A 156 -0.93 -8.94 -9.57
C VAL A 156 -0.70 -8.74 -8.09
N PHE A 157 -1.35 -9.55 -7.26
CA PHE A 157 -1.16 -9.51 -5.81
C PHE A 157 0.29 -9.82 -5.42
N TRP A 158 0.88 -10.87 -6.02
CA TRP A 158 2.28 -11.23 -5.76
C TRP A 158 3.26 -10.12 -6.14
N SER A 159 3.03 -9.47 -7.29
CA SER A 159 3.83 -8.32 -7.71
C SER A 159 3.73 -7.16 -6.72
N ALA A 160 2.52 -6.86 -6.21
CA ALA A 160 2.32 -5.83 -5.20
C ALA A 160 3.09 -6.12 -3.90
N VAL A 161 3.04 -7.37 -3.41
CA VAL A 161 3.80 -7.79 -2.21
C VAL A 161 5.31 -7.65 -2.44
N ARG A 162 5.81 -8.02 -3.64
CA ARG A 162 7.24 -7.89 -3.97
C ARG A 162 7.68 -6.43 -4.07
N VAL A 163 6.85 -5.57 -4.62
CA VAL A 163 7.13 -4.12 -4.69
C VAL A 163 7.17 -3.51 -3.30
N GLU A 164 6.21 -3.84 -2.44
CA GLU A 164 6.17 -3.38 -1.05
C GLU A 164 7.48 -3.73 -0.31
N GLU A 165 7.91 -4.98 -0.41
CA GLU A 165 9.16 -5.42 0.21
C GLU A 165 10.40 -4.79 -0.44
N ALA A 166 10.39 -4.61 -1.76
CA ALA A 166 11.46 -3.92 -2.48
C ALA A 166 11.60 -2.46 -2.01
N MET A 167 10.49 -1.74 -1.89
CA MET A 167 10.49 -0.36 -1.40
C MET A 167 11.03 -0.27 0.03
N ARG A 168 10.62 -1.19 0.92
CA ARG A 168 11.12 -1.27 2.29
C ARG A 168 12.64 -1.44 2.30
N ARG A 169 13.18 -2.44 1.61
CA ARG A 169 14.63 -2.73 1.57
C ARG A 169 15.45 -1.61 0.94
N VAL A 170 14.93 -1.01 -0.13
CA VAL A 170 15.57 0.14 -0.79
C VAL A 170 15.61 1.36 0.14
N SER A 171 14.56 1.60 0.93
CA SER A 171 14.51 2.70 1.91
C SER A 171 15.47 2.48 3.09
N GLU A 172 15.66 1.24 3.51
CA GLU A 172 16.65 0.84 4.53
C GLU A 172 18.10 0.99 4.04
N GLY A 173 18.27 1.11 2.72
CA GLY A 173 19.55 1.39 2.08
C GLY A 173 20.40 0.20 1.75
N LEU A 174 19.82 -0.98 1.74
CA LEU A 174 20.50 -2.18 1.30
C LEU A 174 21.02 -2.01 -0.15
N PRO A 175 22.15 -2.61 -0.51
CA PRO A 175 22.67 -2.57 -1.88
C PRO A 175 21.60 -3.05 -2.88
N LEU A 176 21.41 -2.32 -3.98
CA LEU A 176 20.36 -2.67 -4.96
C LEU A 176 20.57 -4.02 -5.61
N THR A 177 21.83 -4.43 -5.73
CA THR A 177 22.21 -5.77 -6.20
C THR A 177 21.72 -6.86 -5.26
N ASP A 178 21.90 -6.65 -3.96
CA ASP A 178 21.51 -7.61 -2.93
C ASP A 178 19.98 -7.68 -2.84
N VAL A 179 19.32 -6.52 -2.85
CA VAL A 179 17.85 -6.46 -2.91
C VAL A 179 17.30 -7.21 -4.12
N ALA A 180 17.93 -7.05 -5.29
CA ALA A 180 17.52 -7.76 -6.50
C ALA A 180 17.66 -9.29 -6.35
N LEU A 181 18.80 -9.75 -5.87
CA LEU A 181 19.08 -11.16 -5.70
C LEU A 181 18.18 -11.81 -4.63
N ASP A 182 18.04 -11.15 -3.49
CA ASP A 182 17.20 -11.59 -2.38
C ASP A 182 15.73 -11.69 -2.77
N LEU A 183 15.24 -10.79 -3.61
CA LEU A 183 13.89 -10.84 -4.15
C LEU A 183 13.73 -11.79 -5.35
N GLY A 184 14.78 -12.58 -5.64
CA GLY A 184 14.74 -13.63 -6.65
C GLY A 184 14.80 -13.13 -8.09
N PHE A 185 15.27 -11.90 -8.34
CA PHE A 185 15.53 -11.44 -9.71
C PHE A 185 16.83 -12.03 -10.24
N SER A 186 16.79 -12.48 -11.50
CA SER A 186 17.94 -13.09 -12.17
C SER A 186 19.06 -12.08 -12.48
N ALA A 187 18.75 -10.79 -12.51
CA ALA A 187 19.71 -9.72 -12.73
C ALA A 187 19.21 -8.40 -12.12
N PRO A 188 20.12 -7.51 -11.66
CA PRO A 188 19.75 -6.19 -11.11
C PRO A 188 18.96 -5.32 -12.09
N GLY A 189 19.20 -5.47 -13.41
CA GLY A 189 18.46 -4.76 -14.46
C GLY A 189 16.97 -5.15 -14.50
N ASN A 190 16.65 -6.43 -14.28
CA ASN A 190 15.27 -6.91 -14.22
C ASN A 190 14.53 -6.36 -12.98
N PHE A 191 15.22 -6.31 -11.85
CA PHE A 191 14.72 -5.66 -10.65
C PHE A 191 14.44 -4.18 -10.88
N SER A 192 15.39 -3.45 -11.46
CA SER A 192 15.24 -2.01 -11.71
C SER A 192 14.07 -1.70 -12.65
N ARG A 193 13.85 -2.53 -13.67
CA ARG A 193 12.69 -2.41 -14.56
C ARG A 193 11.39 -2.69 -13.83
N PHE A 194 11.30 -3.82 -13.13
CA PHE A 194 10.16 -4.19 -12.31
C PHE A 194 9.79 -3.09 -11.31
N PHE A 195 10.77 -2.59 -10.57
CA PHE A 195 10.56 -1.53 -9.59
C PHE A 195 9.99 -0.26 -10.24
N LYS A 196 10.61 0.17 -11.37
CA LYS A 196 10.15 1.36 -12.09
C LYS A 196 8.75 1.19 -12.68
N GLU A 197 8.42 0.03 -13.22
CA GLU A 197 7.08 -0.27 -13.75
C GLU A 197 5.99 -0.14 -12.69
N HIS A 198 6.29 -0.50 -11.43
CA HIS A 198 5.31 -0.49 -10.36
C HIS A 198 5.30 0.78 -9.50
N THR A 199 6.42 1.52 -9.45
CA THR A 199 6.55 2.72 -8.60
C THR A 199 6.65 4.02 -9.40
N GLY A 200 6.78 3.93 -10.71
CA GLY A 200 6.99 5.07 -11.60
C GLY A 200 8.44 5.59 -11.64
N VAL A 201 9.27 5.25 -10.66
CA VAL A 201 10.65 5.76 -10.54
C VAL A 201 11.67 4.63 -10.38
N SER A 202 12.93 4.87 -10.73
CA SER A 202 13.97 3.86 -10.50
C SER A 202 14.31 3.68 -9.02
N PRO A 203 14.81 2.49 -8.60
CA PRO A 203 15.19 2.25 -7.21
C PRO A 203 16.19 3.25 -6.66
N SER A 204 17.12 3.72 -7.50
CA SER A 204 18.14 4.71 -7.11
C SER A 204 17.55 6.10 -6.87
N ILE A 205 16.58 6.53 -7.70
CA ILE A 205 15.84 7.79 -7.50
C ILE A 205 15.00 7.68 -6.24
N PHE A 206 14.25 6.59 -6.07
CA PHE A 206 13.45 6.34 -4.87
C PHE A 206 14.30 6.39 -3.60
N ARG A 207 15.46 5.70 -3.58
CA ARG A 207 16.40 5.72 -2.46
C ARG A 207 16.88 7.13 -2.14
N ARG A 208 17.23 7.90 -3.16
CA ARG A 208 17.70 9.28 -2.99
C ARG A 208 16.61 10.15 -2.35
N ALA A 209 15.39 10.03 -2.84
CA ALA A 209 14.25 10.79 -2.32
C ALA A 209 13.96 10.47 -0.85
N VAL A 210 14.02 9.17 -0.47
CA VAL A 210 13.75 8.74 0.91
C VAL A 210 14.90 9.10 1.87
N ARG A 211 16.13 9.17 1.37
CA ARG A 211 17.36 9.44 2.16
C ARG A 211 17.89 10.85 2.04
N ALA A 212 17.29 11.68 1.20
CA ALA A 212 17.72 13.07 1.10
C ALA A 212 17.72 13.68 2.52
N PRO A 213 18.88 14.13 3.03
CA PRO A 213 18.89 14.91 4.25
C PRO A 213 18.01 16.13 3.99
N LEU A 214 17.20 16.48 4.98
CA LEU A 214 16.52 17.76 4.98
C LEU A 214 17.60 18.83 4.80
N PRO A 215 17.38 19.84 3.96
CA PRO A 215 18.30 20.98 3.92
C PRO A 215 18.42 21.50 5.34
N ASN A 216 19.66 21.52 5.85
CA ASN A 216 19.96 22.18 7.13
C ASN A 216 19.61 23.66 6.95
N THR A 217 18.59 24.11 7.64
CA THR A 217 18.35 25.53 7.93
C THR A 217 19.30 26.00 8.99
#